data_a96e62ca475ba473ba202d9145a2c0c6
#
_entry.id   a96e62ca475ba473ba202d9145a2c0c6
#
_cell.length_a   1.000
_cell.length_b   1.000
_cell.length_c   1.000
_cell.angle_alpha   90.00
_cell.angle_beta   90.00
_cell.angle_gamma   90.00
#
_symmetry.space_group_name_H-M   'P 1'
#
loop_
_entity.id
_entity.type
_entity.pdbx_description
1 polymer ?
#
loop_
_entity_poly.entity_id
_entity_poly.type
_entity_poly.pdbx_seq_one_letter_code
_entity_poly.pdbx_strand_id
1 'polypeptide(L)'
;MEKRVACYARVSTEMQQGGMESQIRVLKQYCEQNEIKNAEFFTDEGISGTKSTRPALDRMMAAVEADEISSVVVYSFSRFARSTTHLLNALQVFKKKGVHFLSISEKIDTNTAVGVAIFSILASISQLERDLIADRVKIGLANARAKGKLIGRKKLRDSDLIRKLLKAGLTYREAGVIAKCSHGSIHQEKLAMKRDDEAARLKLLENPVGPAQEPVVVFPEVPKPQV
;
A
#
# COMPACT_ATOMS: atom_id res chain seq x y z
N MET A 1 -6.00 -35.20 -15.80
CA MET A 1 -4.82 -34.87 -16.64
C MET A 1 -3.59 -34.89 -15.76
N GLU A 2 -2.49 -35.42 -16.25
CA GLU A 2 -1.22 -35.39 -15.52
C GLU A 2 -0.69 -33.96 -15.49
N LYS A 3 -0.38 -33.42 -14.28
CA LYS A 3 0.10 -32.04 -14.12
C LYS A 3 1.52 -31.93 -14.66
N ARG A 4 1.84 -30.81 -15.31
CA ARG A 4 3.15 -30.55 -15.92
C ARG A 4 4.15 -29.99 -14.92
N VAL A 5 5.44 -30.13 -15.22
CA VAL A 5 6.52 -29.44 -14.51
C VAL A 5 6.91 -28.20 -15.32
N ALA A 6 6.80 -27.02 -14.76
CA ALA A 6 7.18 -25.79 -15.42
C ALA A 6 8.65 -25.45 -15.16
N CYS A 7 9.44 -25.30 -16.21
CA CYS A 7 10.84 -24.88 -16.16
C CYS A 7 10.93 -23.43 -16.63
N TYR A 8 11.31 -22.48 -15.74
CA TYR A 8 11.38 -21.07 -16.08
C TYR A 8 12.81 -20.57 -16.18
N ALA A 9 13.11 -19.88 -17.30
CA ALA A 9 14.39 -19.22 -17.54
C ALA A 9 14.18 -17.76 -18.01
N ARG A 10 15.12 -16.87 -17.61
CA ARG A 10 15.10 -15.45 -18.01
C ARG A 10 16.50 -14.92 -18.24
N VAL A 11 16.67 -14.15 -19.33
CA VAL A 11 17.89 -13.34 -19.55
C VAL A 11 17.53 -11.88 -19.81
N SER A 12 18.41 -10.96 -19.37
CA SER A 12 18.34 -9.54 -19.72
C SER A 12 19.01 -9.30 -21.07
N THR A 13 18.70 -8.17 -21.71
CA THR A 13 19.26 -7.75 -23.02
C THR A 13 20.78 -7.67 -23.07
N GLU A 14 21.45 -7.47 -21.92
CA GLU A 14 22.90 -7.31 -21.84
C GLU A 14 23.65 -8.66 -21.71
N MET A 15 22.97 -9.76 -21.35
CA MET A 15 23.53 -11.11 -21.22
C MET A 15 22.96 -12.01 -22.31
N GLN A 16 23.32 -11.74 -23.55
CA GLN A 16 22.78 -12.41 -24.75
C GLN A 16 23.06 -13.92 -24.80
N GLN A 17 22.25 -14.60 -25.62
CA GLN A 17 22.24 -15.99 -26.10
C GLN A 17 22.92 -17.06 -25.21
N GLY A 18 24.20 -16.96 -24.88
CA GLY A 18 24.90 -17.94 -24.04
C GLY A 18 24.37 -18.06 -22.60
N GLY A 19 23.76 -17.00 -22.06
CA GLY A 19 23.17 -17.03 -20.72
C GLY A 19 21.83 -17.77 -20.65
N MET A 20 20.99 -17.70 -21.71
CA MET A 20 19.74 -18.45 -21.82
C MET A 20 20.02 -19.93 -22.08
N GLU A 21 20.85 -20.22 -23.06
CA GLU A 21 21.23 -21.59 -23.40
C GLU A 21 21.82 -22.33 -22.20
N SER A 22 22.67 -21.66 -21.43
CA SER A 22 23.25 -22.20 -20.22
C SER A 22 22.18 -22.57 -19.16
N GLN A 23 21.20 -21.67 -18.91
CA GLN A 23 20.12 -21.94 -17.99
C GLN A 23 19.24 -23.12 -18.49
N ILE A 24 18.84 -23.08 -19.76
CA ILE A 24 18.02 -24.14 -20.36
C ILE A 24 18.75 -25.49 -20.31
N ARG A 25 20.06 -25.51 -20.57
CA ARG A 25 20.86 -26.74 -20.49
C ARG A 25 20.82 -27.32 -19.06
N VAL A 26 21.02 -26.52 -18.04
CA VAL A 26 20.97 -26.95 -16.64
C VAL A 26 19.58 -27.46 -16.27
N LEU A 27 18.52 -26.73 -16.68
CA LEU A 27 17.13 -27.16 -16.44
C LEU A 27 16.81 -28.48 -17.16
N LYS A 28 17.25 -28.67 -18.41
CA LYS A 28 17.09 -29.95 -19.15
C LYS A 28 17.82 -31.08 -18.45
N GLN A 29 19.08 -30.89 -18.10
CA GLN A 29 19.89 -31.86 -17.38
C GLN A 29 19.23 -32.26 -16.05
N TYR A 30 18.65 -31.29 -15.31
CA TYR A 30 17.89 -31.59 -14.11
C TYR A 30 16.66 -32.46 -14.39
N CYS A 31 15.89 -32.13 -15.45
CA CYS A 31 14.72 -32.93 -15.85
C CYS A 31 15.11 -34.37 -16.26
N GLU A 32 16.20 -34.53 -16.99
CA GLU A 32 16.72 -35.85 -17.39
C GLU A 32 17.15 -36.68 -16.18
N GLN A 33 17.91 -36.08 -15.25
CA GLN A 33 18.38 -36.75 -14.02
C GLN A 33 17.26 -37.18 -13.08
N ASN A 34 16.13 -36.47 -13.12
CA ASN A 34 14.95 -36.76 -12.28
C ASN A 34 13.81 -37.43 -13.06
N GLU A 35 14.07 -37.91 -14.26
CA GLU A 35 13.10 -38.63 -15.13
C GLU A 35 11.79 -37.85 -15.39
N ILE A 36 11.86 -36.50 -15.42
CA ILE A 36 10.71 -35.63 -15.65
C ILE A 36 10.40 -35.56 -17.15
N LYS A 37 9.37 -36.31 -17.58
CA LYS A 37 8.97 -36.41 -19.00
C LYS A 37 8.00 -35.32 -19.45
N ASN A 38 7.26 -34.69 -18.53
CA ASN A 38 6.21 -33.70 -18.77
C ASN A 38 6.66 -32.26 -18.47
N ALA A 39 7.94 -31.94 -18.69
CA ALA A 39 8.50 -30.62 -18.49
C ALA A 39 8.10 -29.66 -19.62
N GLU A 40 7.57 -28.48 -19.26
CA GLU A 40 7.29 -27.36 -20.16
C GLU A 40 8.21 -26.19 -19.86
N PHE A 41 8.82 -25.60 -20.91
CA PHE A 41 9.78 -24.51 -20.76
C PHE A 41 9.14 -23.17 -21.05
N PHE A 42 9.24 -22.26 -20.10
CA PHE A 42 8.80 -20.88 -20.15
C PHE A 42 10.01 -19.94 -20.17
N THR A 43 10.22 -19.23 -21.28
CA THR A 43 11.43 -18.40 -21.46
C THR A 43 11.06 -16.96 -21.76
N ASP A 44 11.65 -16.03 -20.99
CA ASP A 44 11.55 -14.58 -21.20
C ASP A 44 12.91 -14.04 -21.64
N GLU A 45 13.04 -13.69 -22.92
CA GLU A 45 14.26 -13.16 -23.54
C GLU A 45 14.22 -11.64 -23.69
N GLY A 46 15.38 -10.99 -23.51
CA GLY A 46 15.55 -9.58 -23.84
C GLY A 46 14.74 -8.60 -22.98
N ILE A 47 14.20 -9.06 -21.86
CA ILE A 47 13.39 -8.22 -20.97
C ILE A 47 14.30 -7.54 -19.94
N SER A 48 14.55 -6.22 -20.13
CA SER A 48 15.24 -5.38 -19.14
C SER A 48 14.60 -5.49 -17.76
N GLY A 49 15.41 -5.43 -16.71
CA GLY A 49 14.92 -5.50 -15.32
C GLY A 49 13.89 -4.42 -14.97
N THR A 50 13.79 -3.35 -15.76
CA THR A 50 12.86 -2.22 -15.59
C THR A 50 11.54 -2.38 -16.35
N LYS A 51 11.47 -3.20 -17.42
CA LYS A 51 10.20 -3.43 -18.14
C LYS A 51 9.28 -4.37 -17.34
N SER A 52 8.03 -3.95 -17.22
CA SER A 52 7.01 -4.56 -16.36
C SER A 52 6.52 -5.94 -16.83
N THR A 53 6.51 -6.23 -18.13
CA THR A 53 5.85 -7.40 -18.71
C THR A 53 6.80 -8.58 -18.87
N ARG A 54 6.38 -9.76 -18.39
CA ARG A 54 7.06 -11.05 -18.53
C ARG A 54 6.06 -12.08 -19.07
N PRO A 55 5.84 -12.12 -20.38
CA PRO A 55 4.75 -12.91 -20.96
C PRO A 55 4.88 -14.41 -20.69
N ALA A 56 6.10 -14.96 -20.61
CA ALA A 56 6.29 -16.35 -20.29
C ALA A 56 6.03 -16.64 -18.80
N LEU A 57 6.49 -15.77 -17.90
CA LEU A 57 6.17 -15.86 -16.47
C LEU A 57 4.66 -15.75 -16.25
N ASP A 58 3.99 -14.79 -16.90
CA ASP A 58 2.56 -14.56 -16.76
C ASP A 58 1.77 -15.79 -17.24
N ARG A 59 2.15 -16.41 -18.37
CA ARG A 59 1.56 -17.67 -18.85
C ARG A 59 1.78 -18.83 -17.88
N MET A 60 2.99 -18.94 -17.34
CA MET A 60 3.30 -19.99 -16.34
C MET A 60 2.44 -19.80 -15.07
N MET A 61 2.31 -18.59 -14.57
CA MET A 61 1.48 -18.31 -13.40
C MET A 61 0.00 -18.57 -13.67
N ALA A 62 -0.50 -18.26 -14.88
CA ALA A 62 -1.86 -18.61 -15.30
C ALA A 62 -2.08 -20.13 -15.30
N ALA A 63 -1.13 -20.93 -15.80
CA ALA A 63 -1.19 -22.38 -15.75
C ALA A 63 -1.14 -22.95 -14.32
N VAL A 64 -0.40 -22.30 -13.40
CA VAL A 64 -0.44 -22.60 -11.96
C VAL A 64 -1.83 -22.34 -11.38
N GLU A 65 -2.43 -21.19 -11.69
CA GLU A 65 -3.79 -20.84 -11.24
C GLU A 65 -4.85 -21.81 -11.79
N ALA A 66 -4.66 -22.30 -13.03
CA ALA A 66 -5.51 -23.30 -13.67
C ALA A 66 -5.29 -24.72 -13.14
N ASP A 67 -4.42 -24.93 -12.15
CA ASP A 67 -4.08 -26.23 -11.55
C ASP A 67 -3.44 -27.24 -12.54
N GLU A 68 -2.77 -26.74 -13.58
CA GLU A 68 -2.12 -27.56 -14.60
C GLU A 68 -0.65 -27.89 -14.27
N ILE A 69 -0.05 -27.21 -13.30
CA ILE A 69 1.36 -27.34 -12.92
C ILE A 69 1.47 -28.04 -11.56
N SER A 70 2.35 -29.03 -11.47
CA SER A 70 2.71 -29.73 -10.22
C SER A 70 3.93 -29.13 -9.54
N SER A 71 4.90 -28.65 -10.33
CA SER A 71 6.17 -28.13 -9.82
C SER A 71 6.70 -27.03 -10.74
N VAL A 72 7.36 -26.03 -10.14
CA VAL A 72 8.08 -24.96 -10.83
C VAL A 72 9.56 -25.10 -10.53
N VAL A 73 10.38 -25.28 -11.56
CA VAL A 73 11.83 -25.43 -11.49
C VAL A 73 12.48 -24.21 -12.11
N VAL A 74 13.38 -23.56 -11.39
CA VAL A 74 14.11 -22.38 -11.86
C VAL A 74 15.61 -22.57 -11.71
N TYR A 75 16.40 -21.89 -12.53
CA TYR A 75 17.84 -21.90 -12.39
C TYR A 75 18.27 -21.24 -11.07
N SER A 76 17.76 -20.01 -10.79
CA SER A 76 18.02 -19.28 -9.56
C SER A 76 16.88 -18.32 -9.22
N PHE A 77 16.81 -17.90 -7.96
CA PHE A 77 15.82 -16.91 -7.48
C PHE A 77 15.92 -15.60 -8.23
N SER A 78 17.13 -15.13 -8.52
CA SER A 78 17.36 -13.86 -9.23
C SER A 78 16.87 -13.89 -10.68
N ARG A 79 16.74 -15.05 -11.27
CA ARG A 79 16.16 -15.23 -12.64
C ARG A 79 14.64 -15.30 -12.58
N PHE A 80 14.11 -15.87 -11.53
CA PHE A 80 12.67 -15.95 -11.33
C PHE A 80 12.09 -14.63 -10.81
N ALA A 81 12.59 -14.10 -9.72
CA ALA A 81 12.04 -12.92 -9.05
C ALA A 81 12.88 -11.67 -9.27
N ARG A 82 12.21 -10.49 -9.29
CA ARG A 82 12.86 -9.16 -9.35
C ARG A 82 13.12 -8.59 -7.96
N SER A 83 12.41 -9.08 -6.96
CA SER A 83 12.53 -8.67 -5.55
C SER A 83 12.14 -9.83 -4.66
N THR A 84 12.57 -9.77 -3.40
CA THR A 84 12.19 -10.71 -2.36
C THR A 84 10.67 -10.78 -2.20
N THR A 85 10.00 -9.63 -2.23
CA THR A 85 8.53 -9.56 -2.16
C THR A 85 7.85 -10.30 -3.33
N HIS A 86 8.36 -10.15 -4.56
CA HIS A 86 7.83 -10.87 -5.71
C HIS A 86 8.01 -12.39 -5.58
N LEU A 87 9.19 -12.84 -5.12
CA LEU A 87 9.46 -14.25 -4.85
C LEU A 87 8.46 -14.81 -3.83
N LEU A 88 8.30 -14.14 -2.70
CA LEU A 88 7.44 -14.61 -1.63
C LEU A 88 5.95 -14.65 -2.02
N ASN A 89 5.48 -13.65 -2.79
CA ASN A 89 4.11 -13.66 -3.29
C ASN A 89 3.87 -14.87 -4.21
N ALA A 90 4.80 -15.16 -5.13
CA ALA A 90 4.69 -16.33 -6.00
C ALA A 90 4.70 -17.64 -5.18
N LEU A 91 5.57 -17.75 -4.19
CA LEU A 91 5.65 -18.91 -3.31
C LEU A 91 4.40 -19.13 -2.46
N GLN A 92 3.74 -18.04 -2.03
CA GLN A 92 2.44 -18.13 -1.36
C GLN A 92 1.36 -18.69 -2.29
N VAL A 93 1.35 -18.28 -3.57
CA VAL A 93 0.46 -18.85 -4.59
C VAL A 93 0.76 -20.34 -4.79
N PHE A 94 2.03 -20.70 -4.95
CA PHE A 94 2.45 -22.11 -5.12
C PHE A 94 2.02 -22.96 -3.93
N LYS A 95 2.26 -22.50 -2.71
CA LYS A 95 1.83 -23.19 -1.48
C LYS A 95 0.31 -23.38 -1.45
N LYS A 96 -0.47 -22.33 -1.79
CA LYS A 96 -1.94 -22.40 -1.83
C LYS A 96 -2.45 -23.40 -2.87
N LYS A 97 -1.75 -23.52 -4.00
CA LYS A 97 -2.10 -24.46 -5.10
C LYS A 97 -1.45 -25.83 -4.95
N GLY A 98 -0.65 -26.08 -3.92
CA GLY A 98 0.08 -27.33 -3.74
C GLY A 98 1.16 -27.56 -4.81
N VAL A 99 1.70 -26.48 -5.40
CA VAL A 99 2.77 -26.51 -6.39
C VAL A 99 4.11 -26.44 -5.69
N HIS A 100 5.02 -27.37 -6.02
CA HIS A 100 6.38 -27.38 -5.49
C HIS A 100 7.26 -26.38 -6.22
N PHE A 101 8.18 -25.77 -5.51
CA PHE A 101 9.13 -24.83 -6.11
C PHE A 101 10.56 -25.26 -5.81
N LEU A 102 11.39 -25.31 -6.85
CA LEU A 102 12.78 -25.74 -6.77
C LEU A 102 13.69 -24.73 -7.45
N SER A 103 14.75 -24.32 -6.76
CA SER A 103 15.84 -23.53 -7.32
C SER A 103 17.14 -24.35 -7.35
N ILE A 104 17.69 -24.53 -8.56
CA ILE A 104 18.85 -25.40 -8.77
C ILE A 104 20.12 -24.76 -8.18
N SER A 105 20.36 -23.48 -8.44
CA SER A 105 21.57 -22.75 -8.01
C SER A 105 21.68 -22.65 -6.47
N GLU A 106 20.57 -22.32 -5.82
CA GLU A 106 20.52 -22.20 -4.36
C GLU A 106 20.30 -23.56 -3.67
N LYS A 107 20.00 -24.63 -4.42
CA LYS A 107 19.69 -25.97 -3.90
C LYS A 107 18.56 -25.96 -2.87
N ILE A 108 17.53 -25.17 -3.14
CA ILE A 108 16.38 -25.01 -2.25
C ILE A 108 15.17 -25.63 -2.92
N ASP A 109 14.55 -26.58 -2.20
CA ASP A 109 13.35 -27.31 -2.63
C ASP A 109 12.27 -27.18 -1.55
N THR A 110 11.11 -26.66 -1.93
CA THR A 110 9.96 -26.53 -1.01
C THR A 110 9.34 -27.86 -0.59
N ASN A 111 9.74 -28.97 -1.19
CA ASN A 111 9.38 -30.32 -0.72
C ASN A 111 10.14 -30.74 0.54
N THR A 112 11.28 -30.11 0.83
CA THR A 112 12.11 -30.46 1.98
C THR A 112 11.74 -29.61 3.18
N ALA A 113 11.86 -30.16 4.39
CA ALA A 113 11.65 -29.43 5.63
C ALA A 113 12.57 -28.20 5.74
N VAL A 114 13.81 -28.31 5.27
CA VAL A 114 14.78 -27.21 5.22
C VAL A 114 14.32 -26.11 4.25
N GLY A 115 13.86 -26.46 3.06
CA GLY A 115 13.33 -25.48 2.10
C GLY A 115 12.11 -24.74 2.66
N VAL A 116 11.17 -25.45 3.25
CA VAL A 116 10.00 -24.85 3.92
C VAL A 116 10.43 -23.89 5.03
N ALA A 117 11.42 -24.27 5.85
CA ALA A 117 11.93 -23.42 6.93
C ALA A 117 12.58 -22.14 6.38
N ILE A 118 13.43 -22.24 5.35
CA ILE A 118 14.07 -21.09 4.70
C ILE A 118 13.03 -20.12 4.16
N PHE A 119 11.98 -20.62 3.48
CA PHE A 119 10.91 -19.75 2.97
C PHE A 119 10.08 -19.10 4.07
N SER A 120 9.86 -19.79 5.19
CA SER A 120 9.18 -19.21 6.34
C SER A 120 9.97 -18.06 6.94
N ILE A 121 11.29 -18.19 7.04
CA ILE A 121 12.19 -17.12 7.50
C ILE A 121 12.15 -15.93 6.53
N LEU A 122 12.29 -16.16 5.23
CA LEU A 122 12.25 -15.11 4.22
C LEU A 122 10.90 -14.36 4.23
N ALA A 123 9.80 -15.08 4.39
CA ALA A 123 8.46 -14.49 4.51
C ALA A 123 8.35 -13.60 5.75
N SER A 124 8.87 -14.06 6.89
CA SER A 124 8.87 -13.29 8.14
C SER A 124 9.70 -12.00 8.04
N ILE A 125 10.89 -12.06 7.41
CA ILE A 125 11.74 -10.88 7.17
C ILE A 125 11.01 -9.88 6.29
N SER A 126 10.37 -10.31 5.21
CA SER A 126 9.64 -9.41 4.31
C SER A 126 8.38 -8.82 4.97
N GLN A 127 7.75 -9.52 5.89
CA GLN A 127 6.67 -8.96 6.69
C GLN A 127 7.21 -7.88 7.62
N LEU A 128 8.31 -8.14 8.32
CA LEU A 128 8.97 -7.17 9.18
C LEU A 128 9.36 -5.89 8.41
N GLU A 129 9.91 -6.01 7.20
CA GLU A 129 10.23 -4.85 6.35
C GLU A 129 8.99 -4.01 6.05
N ARG A 130 7.85 -4.65 5.70
CA ARG A 130 6.58 -3.95 5.45
C ARG A 130 6.07 -3.22 6.70
N ASP A 131 6.14 -3.87 7.86
CA ASP A 131 5.69 -3.29 9.11
C ASP A 131 6.55 -2.08 9.52
N LEU A 132 7.87 -2.18 9.37
CA LEU A 132 8.79 -1.06 9.61
C LEU A 132 8.53 0.14 8.67
N ILE A 133 8.21 -0.11 7.39
CA ILE A 133 7.83 0.95 6.45
C ILE A 133 6.52 1.59 6.88
N ALA A 134 5.51 0.78 7.22
CA ALA A 134 4.21 1.28 7.69
C ALA A 134 4.34 2.15 8.94
N ASP A 135 5.18 1.76 9.89
CA ASP A 135 5.41 2.53 11.10
C ASP A 135 6.15 3.85 10.84
N ARG A 136 7.16 3.85 9.95
CA ARG A 136 7.80 5.10 9.50
C ARG A 136 6.80 6.06 8.85
N VAL A 137 5.90 5.55 8.02
CA VAL A 137 4.84 6.36 7.39
C VAL A 137 3.89 6.91 8.45
N LYS A 138 3.44 6.11 9.43
CA LYS A 138 2.58 6.58 10.54
C LYS A 138 3.24 7.69 11.34
N ILE A 139 4.51 7.52 11.73
CA ILE A 139 5.30 8.53 12.44
C ILE A 139 5.45 9.80 11.59
N GLY A 140 5.77 9.65 10.31
CA GLY A 140 5.88 10.78 9.38
C GLY A 140 4.57 11.57 9.24
N LEU A 141 3.43 10.87 9.15
CA LEU A 141 2.11 11.49 9.10
C LEU A 141 1.75 12.21 10.43
N ALA A 142 2.06 11.59 11.57
CA ALA A 142 1.85 12.22 12.88
C ALA A 142 2.67 13.51 13.01
N ASN A 143 3.94 13.49 12.64
CA ASN A 143 4.81 14.66 12.65
C ASN A 143 4.32 15.76 11.68
N ALA A 144 3.84 15.38 10.50
CA ALA A 144 3.28 16.33 9.53
C ALA A 144 2.00 17.00 10.06
N ARG A 145 1.13 16.24 10.74
CA ARG A 145 -0.07 16.79 11.42
C ARG A 145 0.31 17.74 12.57
N ALA A 146 1.29 17.36 13.39
CA ALA A 146 1.78 18.20 14.48
C ALA A 146 2.35 19.54 13.98
N LYS A 147 2.95 19.53 12.76
CA LYS A 147 3.44 20.74 12.07
C LYS A 147 2.35 21.50 11.32
N GLY A 148 1.07 21.17 11.49
CA GLY A 148 -0.06 21.82 10.81
C GLY A 148 -0.15 21.55 9.30
N LYS A 149 0.59 20.58 8.74
CA LYS A 149 0.51 20.26 7.32
C LYS A 149 -0.81 19.56 7.00
N LEU A 150 -1.52 20.06 6.00
CA LEU A 150 -2.71 19.40 5.44
C LEU A 150 -2.28 18.10 4.76
N ILE A 151 -2.79 16.97 5.27
CA ILE A 151 -2.54 15.64 4.71
C ILE A 151 -3.80 15.20 3.96
N GLY A 152 -3.60 14.73 2.73
CA GLY A 152 -4.67 14.26 1.86
C GLY A 152 -4.95 15.20 0.69
N ARG A 153 -6.03 14.93 -0.02
CA ARG A 153 -6.44 15.75 -1.18
C ARG A 153 -6.86 17.13 -0.71
N LYS A 154 -6.31 18.19 -1.31
CA LYS A 154 -6.75 19.56 -1.06
C LYS A 154 -8.24 19.71 -1.39
N LYS A 155 -8.99 20.35 -0.50
CA LYS A 155 -10.36 20.74 -0.79
C LYS A 155 -10.34 21.78 -1.90
N LEU A 156 -10.97 21.49 -3.05
CA LEU A 156 -11.05 22.42 -4.17
C LEU A 156 -12.26 23.36 -4.03
N ARG A 157 -13.19 23.05 -3.13
CA ARG A 157 -14.39 23.85 -2.86
C ARG A 157 -14.06 25.00 -1.90
N ASP A 158 -14.71 26.11 -2.12
CA ASP A 158 -14.67 27.24 -1.20
C ASP A 158 -15.60 26.97 0.01
N SER A 159 -15.03 26.47 1.09
CA SER A 159 -15.77 26.14 2.32
C SER A 159 -16.39 27.37 2.97
N ASP A 160 -15.71 28.53 2.90
CA ASP A 160 -16.17 29.76 3.55
C ASP A 160 -17.38 30.35 2.81
N LEU A 161 -17.34 30.34 1.48
CA LEU A 161 -18.49 30.72 0.66
C LEU A 161 -19.70 29.81 0.96
N ILE A 162 -19.51 28.49 0.98
CA ILE A 162 -20.59 27.54 1.28
C ILE A 162 -21.19 27.80 2.66
N ARG A 163 -20.38 28.04 3.68
CA ARG A 163 -20.83 28.32 5.04
C ARG A 163 -21.63 29.64 5.12
N LYS A 164 -21.20 30.67 4.39
CA LYS A 164 -21.96 31.94 4.29
C LYS A 164 -23.32 31.73 3.63
N LEU A 165 -23.39 30.99 2.52
CA LEU A 165 -24.64 30.72 1.82
C LEU A 165 -25.62 29.91 2.69
N LEU A 166 -25.13 28.90 3.42
CA LEU A 166 -25.95 28.11 4.34
C LEU A 166 -26.45 28.93 5.55
N LYS A 167 -25.64 29.86 6.08
CA LYS A 167 -26.05 30.79 7.15
C LYS A 167 -27.08 31.81 6.65
N ALA A 168 -27.02 32.19 5.39
CA ALA A 168 -28.02 33.05 4.74
C ALA A 168 -29.35 32.33 4.43
N GLY A 169 -29.48 31.04 4.76
CA GLY A 169 -30.74 30.28 4.62
C GLY A 169 -30.95 29.64 3.26
N LEU A 170 -29.97 29.66 2.35
CA LEU A 170 -30.12 29.05 1.03
C LEU A 170 -30.21 27.52 1.15
N THR A 171 -31.01 26.94 0.23
CA THR A 171 -31.10 25.48 0.10
C THR A 171 -29.81 24.88 -0.40
N TYR A 172 -29.59 23.58 -0.16
CA TYR A 172 -28.40 22.86 -0.67
C TYR A 172 -28.25 22.94 -2.19
N ARG A 173 -29.36 23.01 -2.89
CA ARG A 173 -29.39 23.07 -4.37
C ARG A 173 -28.88 24.44 -4.85
N GLU A 174 -29.40 25.51 -4.27
CA GLU A 174 -29.03 26.90 -4.58
C GLU A 174 -27.55 27.16 -4.20
N ALA A 175 -27.16 26.78 -2.98
CA ALA A 175 -25.76 26.88 -2.54
C ALA A 175 -24.80 26.09 -3.44
N GLY A 176 -25.22 24.92 -3.94
CA GLY A 176 -24.43 24.09 -4.85
C GLY A 176 -24.22 24.74 -6.22
N VAL A 177 -25.22 25.40 -6.76
CA VAL A 177 -25.14 26.14 -8.02
C VAL A 177 -24.18 27.33 -7.89
N ILE A 178 -24.34 28.15 -6.82
CA ILE A 178 -23.50 29.33 -6.60
C ILE A 178 -22.04 28.94 -6.31
N ALA A 179 -21.82 27.97 -5.44
CA ALA A 179 -20.46 27.51 -5.07
C ALA A 179 -19.84 26.53 -6.09
N LYS A 180 -20.54 26.25 -7.20
CA LYS A 180 -20.10 25.33 -8.26
C LYS A 180 -19.61 23.97 -7.71
N CYS A 181 -20.35 23.39 -6.77
CA CYS A 181 -19.99 22.13 -6.15
C CYS A 181 -21.17 21.18 -5.98
N SER A 182 -20.90 19.90 -5.74
CA SER A 182 -21.94 18.88 -5.60
C SER A 182 -22.75 19.04 -4.31
N HIS A 183 -24.00 18.57 -4.32
CA HIS A 183 -24.87 18.49 -3.14
C HIS A 183 -24.17 17.78 -1.95
N GLY A 184 -23.42 16.70 -2.19
CA GLY A 184 -22.65 16.01 -1.17
C GLY A 184 -21.57 16.90 -0.52
N SER A 185 -20.95 17.81 -1.30
CA SER A 185 -19.99 18.78 -0.77
C SER A 185 -20.63 19.79 0.18
N ILE A 186 -21.84 20.28 -0.15
CA ILE A 186 -22.63 21.18 0.70
C ILE A 186 -23.03 20.47 2.00
N HIS A 187 -23.52 19.23 1.89
CA HIS A 187 -23.89 18.41 3.05
C HIS A 187 -22.72 18.21 4.02
N GLN A 188 -21.53 17.90 3.48
CA GLN A 188 -20.31 17.74 4.30
C GLN A 188 -19.92 19.04 5.04
N GLU A 189 -20.05 20.20 4.40
CA GLU A 189 -19.78 21.48 5.08
C GLU A 189 -20.82 21.80 6.16
N LYS A 190 -22.11 21.47 5.94
CA LYS A 190 -23.13 21.62 7.00
C LYS A 190 -22.88 20.71 8.20
N LEU A 191 -22.43 19.47 7.97
CA LEU A 191 -22.01 18.59 9.06
C LEU A 191 -20.76 19.10 9.80
N ALA A 192 -19.82 19.73 9.08
CA ALA A 192 -18.65 20.35 9.69
C ALA A 192 -19.07 21.56 10.56
N MET A 193 -19.96 22.42 10.07
CA MET A 193 -20.51 23.56 10.85
C MET A 193 -21.15 23.08 12.16
N LYS A 194 -22.02 22.04 12.10
CA LYS A 194 -22.64 21.50 13.31
C LYS A 194 -21.61 21.00 14.34
N ARG A 195 -20.54 20.33 13.88
CA ARG A 195 -19.47 19.87 14.76
C ARG A 195 -18.68 21.03 15.38
N ASP A 196 -18.41 22.07 14.58
CA ASP A 196 -17.71 23.27 15.05
C ASP A 196 -18.55 24.00 16.12
N ASP A 197 -19.88 24.15 15.89
CA ASP A 197 -20.82 24.76 16.83
C ASP A 197 -20.95 23.96 18.13
N GLU A 198 -21.01 22.62 18.04
CA GLU A 198 -21.05 21.72 19.18
C GLU A 198 -19.74 21.79 20.01
N ALA A 199 -18.59 21.79 19.33
CA ALA A 199 -17.28 21.93 19.99
C ALA A 199 -17.13 23.30 20.66
N ALA A 200 -17.64 24.38 20.06
CA ALA A 200 -17.67 25.72 20.66
C ALA A 200 -18.56 25.74 21.90
N ARG A 201 -19.73 25.08 21.84
CA ARG A 201 -20.66 24.98 22.98
C ARG A 201 -20.06 24.24 24.17
N LEU A 202 -19.36 23.11 23.90
CA LEU A 202 -18.67 22.33 24.92
C LEU A 202 -17.55 23.14 25.59
N LYS A 203 -16.77 23.90 24.83
CA LYS A 203 -15.72 24.78 25.38
C LYS A 203 -16.28 25.87 26.26
N LEU A 204 -17.45 26.44 25.95
CA LEU A 204 -18.13 27.43 26.81
C LEU A 204 -18.66 26.82 28.12
N LEU A 205 -19.03 25.52 28.10
CA LEU A 205 -19.45 24.81 29.31
C LEU A 205 -18.26 24.44 30.22
N GLU A 206 -17.09 24.14 29.62
CA GLU A 206 -15.87 23.82 30.36
C GLU A 206 -15.20 25.06 31.00
N ASN A 207 -15.36 26.22 30.38
CA ASN A 207 -14.89 27.52 30.92
C ASN A 207 -16.06 28.51 30.96
N PRO A 208 -16.94 28.45 31.97
CA PRO A 208 -17.95 29.49 32.13
C PRO A 208 -17.25 30.84 32.40
N VAL A 209 -17.47 31.80 31.48
CA VAL A 209 -17.03 33.18 31.71
C VAL A 209 -17.63 33.63 33.02
N GLY A 210 -16.77 33.85 34.03
CA GLY A 210 -17.21 34.39 35.34
C GLY A 210 -18.03 35.68 35.16
N PRO A 211 -18.92 36.00 36.09
CA PRO A 211 -19.77 37.16 35.97
C PRO A 211 -18.91 38.41 35.73
N ALA A 212 -19.33 39.20 34.72
CA ALA A 212 -18.67 40.45 34.39
C ALA A 212 -18.49 41.27 35.68
N GLN A 213 -17.26 41.63 36.02
CA GLN A 213 -17.00 42.55 37.12
C GLN A 213 -17.74 43.84 36.77
N GLU A 214 -18.70 44.19 37.60
CA GLU A 214 -19.35 45.50 37.51
C GLU A 214 -18.28 46.59 37.57
N PRO A 215 -18.39 47.66 36.76
CA PRO A 215 -17.43 48.75 36.80
C PRO A 215 -17.46 49.39 38.18
N VAL A 216 -16.34 49.34 38.88
CA VAL A 216 -16.14 50.04 40.16
C VAL A 216 -16.26 51.55 39.88
N VAL A 217 -17.38 52.12 40.24
CA VAL A 217 -17.58 53.56 40.18
C VAL A 217 -16.73 54.19 41.30
N VAL A 218 -15.56 54.73 40.94
CA VAL A 218 -14.72 55.50 41.86
C VAL A 218 -15.32 56.85 41.93
N PHE A 219 -15.97 57.17 43.05
CA PHE A 219 -16.40 58.52 43.36
C PHE A 219 -15.17 59.39 43.77
N PRO A 220 -15.02 60.62 43.23
CA PRO A 220 -13.93 61.49 43.64
C PRO A 220 -14.10 61.95 45.13
N GLU A 221 -13.01 61.85 45.89
CA GLU A 221 -12.99 62.30 47.26
C GLU A 221 -13.32 63.80 47.35
N VAL A 222 -14.28 64.14 48.19
CA VAL A 222 -14.64 65.50 48.50
C VAL A 222 -13.52 66.14 49.38
N PRO A 223 -12.93 67.27 49.01
CA PRO A 223 -11.89 67.91 49.79
C PRO A 223 -12.45 68.42 51.16
N LYS A 224 -11.73 68.04 52.23
CA LYS A 224 -12.05 68.52 53.59
C LYS A 224 -11.82 70.04 53.75
N PRO A 225 -12.73 70.79 54.42
CA PRO A 225 -12.54 72.20 54.65
C PRO A 225 -11.35 72.43 55.60
N GLN A 226 -10.48 73.36 55.21
CA GLN A 226 -9.42 73.86 56.07
C GLN A 226 -10.04 74.83 57.09
N VAL A 227 -9.74 74.60 58.39
CA VAL A 227 -9.94 75.53 59.49
C VAL A 227 -8.59 76.15 59.82
#